data_51a13a0f2dea2244bb344e008cafc9c1
#
_entry.id   51a13a0f2dea2244bb344e008cafc9c1
#
_cell.length_a   1.000
_cell.length_b   1.000
_cell.length_c   1.000
_cell.angle_alpha   90.00
_cell.angle_beta   90.00
_cell.angle_gamma   90.00
#
_symmetry.space_group_name_H-M   'P 1'
#
loop_
_entity.id
_entity.type
_entity.pdbx_description
1 polymer ?
#
loop_
_entity_poly.entity_id
_entity_poly.type
_entity_poly.pdbx_seq_one_letter_code
_entity_poly.pdbx_strand_id
1 'polypeptide(L)'
;MGDLLSNRQLRRWLPWVLIVVVALVLPAVLPPFRLNLLGRFLALGIVALGIDLIWGYTGLLSLGQGIFFALGGYALGMYLQLDSLEPGQLPEFFSLYGVKSLPAFWQPFNSPLFTVFAIWVIPALVAGLLGYLVFRNRIKGVY
;
A
#
# COMPACT_ATOMS: atom_id res chain seq x y z
N MET A 1 -26.07 -22.48 -31.64
CA MET A 1 -24.76 -22.76 -31.03
C MET A 1 -24.04 -21.49 -30.52
N GLY A 2 -24.39 -20.30 -31.01
CA GLY A 2 -23.86 -19.01 -30.57
C GLY A 2 -24.32 -18.55 -29.17
N ASP A 3 -25.59 -18.81 -28.82
CA ASP A 3 -26.17 -18.29 -27.55
C ASP A 3 -25.64 -18.97 -26.28
N LEU A 4 -25.18 -20.21 -26.34
CA LEU A 4 -24.67 -20.95 -25.20
C LEU A 4 -23.24 -20.51 -24.82
N LEU A 5 -22.45 -20.06 -25.79
CA LEU A 5 -21.08 -19.51 -25.56
C LEU A 5 -21.17 -18.11 -24.99
N SER A 6 -22.08 -17.27 -25.46
CA SER A 6 -22.38 -15.94 -24.94
C SER A 6 -22.76 -15.99 -23.45
N ASN A 7 -23.65 -16.91 -23.08
CA ASN A 7 -24.13 -17.04 -21.72
C ASN A 7 -23.06 -17.55 -20.73
N ARG A 8 -22.13 -18.40 -21.18
CA ARG A 8 -20.99 -18.84 -20.37
C ARG A 8 -19.93 -17.72 -20.15
N GLN A 9 -19.68 -16.92 -21.16
CA GLN A 9 -18.78 -15.78 -21.02
C GLN A 9 -19.40 -14.71 -20.14
N LEU A 10 -20.67 -14.36 -20.33
CA LEU A 10 -21.37 -13.42 -19.48
C LEU A 10 -21.35 -13.85 -17.99
N ARG A 11 -21.64 -15.11 -17.68
CA ARG A 11 -21.59 -15.64 -16.31
C ARG A 11 -20.19 -15.58 -15.69
N ARG A 12 -19.14 -15.65 -16.50
CA ARG A 12 -17.74 -15.55 -16.04
C ARG A 12 -17.34 -14.11 -15.71
N TRP A 13 -17.84 -13.13 -16.46
CA TRP A 13 -17.53 -11.71 -16.25
C TRP A 13 -18.48 -11.02 -15.28
N LEU A 14 -19.67 -11.56 -15.07
CA LEU A 14 -20.69 -11.00 -14.18
C LEU A 14 -20.17 -10.67 -12.77
N PRO A 15 -19.44 -11.57 -12.06
CA PRO A 15 -18.92 -11.25 -10.73
C PRO A 15 -17.90 -10.12 -10.76
N TRP A 16 -17.06 -10.03 -11.78
CA TRP A 16 -16.09 -8.95 -11.93
C TRP A 16 -16.75 -7.61 -12.19
N VAL A 17 -17.73 -7.58 -13.07
CA VAL A 17 -18.53 -6.39 -13.35
C VAL A 17 -19.28 -5.94 -12.09
N LEU A 18 -19.86 -6.87 -11.34
CA LEU A 18 -20.53 -6.57 -10.08
C LEU A 18 -19.57 -5.94 -9.06
N ILE A 19 -18.37 -6.49 -8.89
CA ILE A 19 -17.35 -5.95 -8.00
C ILE A 19 -16.97 -4.51 -8.40
N VAL A 20 -16.74 -4.27 -9.70
CA VAL A 20 -16.40 -2.92 -10.20
C VAL A 20 -17.55 -1.95 -9.98
N VAL A 21 -18.79 -2.35 -10.28
CA VAL A 21 -19.98 -1.49 -10.06
C VAL A 21 -20.13 -1.17 -8.57
N VAL A 22 -20.03 -2.17 -7.70
CA VAL A 22 -20.08 -1.95 -6.24
C VAL A 22 -18.98 -1.01 -5.79
N ALA A 23 -17.72 -1.19 -6.25
CA ALA A 23 -16.61 -0.34 -5.91
C ALA A 23 -16.81 1.13 -6.34
N LEU A 24 -17.46 1.36 -7.48
CA LEU A 24 -17.77 2.72 -7.98
C LEU A 24 -18.96 3.36 -7.26
N VAL A 25 -19.95 2.57 -6.84
CA VAL A 25 -21.15 3.07 -6.16
C VAL A 25 -20.90 3.33 -4.67
N LEU A 26 -20.06 2.54 -4.01
CA LEU A 26 -19.77 2.65 -2.58
C LEU A 26 -19.32 4.07 -2.15
N PRO A 27 -18.44 4.79 -2.88
CA PRO A 27 -18.04 6.16 -2.51
C PRO A 27 -19.18 7.18 -2.55
N ALA A 28 -20.18 6.95 -3.38
CA ALA A 28 -21.33 7.85 -3.51
C ALA A 28 -22.42 7.62 -2.45
N VAL A 29 -22.49 6.40 -1.88
CA VAL A 29 -23.55 6.00 -0.94
C VAL A 29 -23.07 6.02 0.51
N LEU A 30 -21.79 5.74 0.76
CA LEU A 30 -21.26 5.62 2.12
C LEU A 30 -20.90 7.00 2.71
N PRO A 31 -21.22 7.23 4.01
CA PRO A 31 -20.69 8.38 4.73
C PRO A 31 -19.16 8.36 4.76
N PRO A 32 -18.50 9.55 4.81
CA PRO A 32 -17.03 9.66 4.76
C PRO A 32 -16.31 8.79 5.79
N PHE A 33 -16.85 8.67 6.99
CA PHE A 33 -16.28 7.82 8.05
C PHE A 33 -16.23 6.34 7.64
N ARG A 34 -17.33 5.81 7.10
CA ARG A 34 -17.40 4.40 6.66
C ARG A 34 -16.54 4.14 5.43
N LEU A 35 -16.45 5.13 4.54
CA LEU A 35 -15.60 5.06 3.37
C LEU A 35 -14.11 4.98 3.76
N ASN A 36 -13.66 5.82 4.70
CA ASN A 36 -12.30 5.76 5.24
C ASN A 36 -12.01 4.42 5.92
N LEU A 37 -12.97 3.90 6.68
CA LEU A 37 -12.83 2.61 7.35
C LEU A 37 -12.71 1.46 6.33
N LEU A 38 -13.55 1.48 5.29
CA LEU A 38 -13.49 0.51 4.18
C LEU A 38 -12.13 0.56 3.48
N GLY A 39 -11.62 1.76 3.18
CA GLY A 39 -10.29 1.93 2.57
C GLY A 39 -9.18 1.31 3.41
N ARG A 40 -9.22 1.50 4.74
CA ARG A 40 -8.25 0.88 5.66
C ARG A 40 -8.34 -0.65 5.64
N PHE A 41 -9.55 -1.21 5.68
CA PHE A 41 -9.73 -2.67 5.62
C PHE A 41 -9.30 -3.26 4.28
N LEU A 42 -9.56 -2.57 3.15
CA LEU A 42 -9.09 -3.00 1.84
C LEU A 42 -7.56 -2.99 1.75
N ALA A 43 -6.91 -1.95 2.28
CA ALA A 43 -5.45 -1.89 2.33
C ALA A 43 -4.86 -3.03 3.17
N LEU A 44 -5.42 -3.30 4.35
CA LEU A 44 -5.02 -4.43 5.19
C LEU A 44 -5.32 -5.79 4.53
N GLY A 45 -6.40 -5.89 3.76
CA GLY A 45 -6.74 -7.07 2.96
C GLY A 45 -5.68 -7.39 1.92
N ILE A 46 -5.12 -6.38 1.26
CA ILE A 46 -4.01 -6.55 0.30
C ILE A 46 -2.76 -7.12 1.01
N VAL A 47 -2.45 -6.60 2.21
CA VAL A 47 -1.34 -7.13 3.03
C VAL A 47 -1.59 -8.58 3.42
N ALA A 48 -2.81 -8.91 3.86
CA ALA A 48 -3.19 -10.27 4.23
C ALA A 48 -3.05 -11.25 3.06
N LEU A 49 -3.47 -10.85 1.84
CA LEU A 49 -3.27 -11.65 0.63
C LEU A 49 -1.78 -11.87 0.33
N GLY A 50 -0.93 -10.85 0.55
CA GLY A 50 0.52 -10.99 0.39
C GLY A 50 1.12 -12.01 1.37
N ILE A 51 0.66 -12.01 2.63
CA ILE A 51 1.10 -12.98 3.65
C ILE A 51 0.64 -14.40 3.27
N ASP A 52 -0.62 -14.54 2.84
CA ASP A 52 -1.21 -15.82 2.45
C ASP A 52 -0.49 -16.44 1.24
N LEU A 53 -0.14 -15.63 0.25
CA LEU A 53 0.64 -16.06 -0.91
C LEU A 53 2.03 -16.59 -0.50
N ILE A 54 2.74 -15.87 0.36
CA ILE A 54 4.06 -16.31 0.82
C ILE A 54 3.93 -17.61 1.60
N TRP A 55 3.01 -17.66 2.56
CA TRP A 55 2.80 -18.85 3.38
C TRP A 55 2.36 -20.06 2.53
N GLY A 56 1.40 -19.85 1.62
CA GLY A 56 0.87 -20.93 0.78
C GLY A 56 1.90 -21.52 -0.17
N TYR A 57 2.80 -20.71 -0.75
CA TYR A 57 3.80 -21.19 -1.71
C TYR A 57 5.11 -21.64 -1.07
N THR A 58 5.55 -20.99 -0.01
CA THR A 58 6.86 -21.26 0.60
C THR A 58 6.80 -22.00 1.92
N GLY A 59 5.62 -22.08 2.55
CA GLY A 59 5.46 -22.61 3.90
C GLY A 59 6.11 -21.76 4.99
N LEU A 60 6.62 -20.56 4.64
CA LEU A 60 7.30 -19.65 5.56
C LEU A 60 6.33 -18.55 5.99
N LEU A 61 6.11 -18.42 7.29
CA LEU A 61 5.34 -17.31 7.84
C LEU A 61 6.22 -16.05 7.87
N SER A 62 5.96 -15.09 6.98
CA SER A 62 6.67 -13.83 6.97
C SER A 62 5.99 -12.80 7.88
N LEU A 63 6.58 -12.54 9.05
CA LEU A 63 6.15 -11.47 9.96
C LEU A 63 6.66 -10.08 9.51
N GLY A 64 7.61 -10.04 8.58
CA GLY A 64 8.22 -8.81 8.06
C GLY A 64 7.38 -8.06 7.03
N GLN A 65 6.26 -8.61 6.57
CA GLN A 65 5.41 -8.00 5.54
C GLN A 65 4.93 -6.58 5.93
N GLY A 66 4.69 -6.36 7.21
CA GLY A 66 4.29 -5.06 7.76
C GLY A 66 5.31 -3.95 7.53
N ILE A 67 6.61 -4.27 7.47
CA ILE A 67 7.68 -3.30 7.23
C ILE A 67 7.54 -2.67 5.85
N PHE A 68 7.31 -3.49 4.82
CA PHE A 68 7.18 -3.00 3.44
C PHE A 68 5.91 -2.16 3.26
N PHE A 69 4.81 -2.59 3.88
CA PHE A 69 3.57 -1.82 3.93
C PHE A 69 3.75 -0.48 4.64
N ALA A 70 4.42 -0.48 5.80
CA ALA A 70 4.69 0.73 6.57
C ALA A 70 5.58 1.71 5.80
N LEU A 71 6.63 1.25 5.11
CA LEU A 71 7.50 2.11 4.30
C LEU A 71 6.73 2.85 3.21
N GLY A 72 5.85 2.16 2.48
CA GLY A 72 4.97 2.79 1.50
C GLY A 72 3.98 3.77 2.13
N GLY A 73 3.40 3.39 3.27
CA GLY A 73 2.49 4.23 4.04
C GLY A 73 3.15 5.50 4.58
N TYR A 74 4.38 5.42 5.07
CA TYR A 74 5.15 6.59 5.52
C TYR A 74 5.48 7.54 4.36
N ALA A 75 5.86 7.01 3.20
CA ALA A 75 6.12 7.83 2.02
C ALA A 75 4.87 8.62 1.60
N LEU A 76 3.72 7.96 1.51
CA LEU A 76 2.45 8.61 1.19
C LEU A 76 2.00 9.57 2.29
N GLY A 77 2.09 9.16 3.55
CA GLY A 77 1.70 9.97 4.70
C GLY A 77 2.50 11.26 4.79
N MET A 78 3.80 11.22 4.48
CA MET A 78 4.63 12.43 4.46
C MET A 78 4.22 13.39 3.36
N TYR A 79 3.94 12.89 2.15
CA TYR A 79 3.42 13.71 1.06
C TYR A 79 2.11 14.40 1.45
N LEU A 80 1.13 13.65 1.97
CA LEU A 80 -0.17 14.20 2.37
C LEU A 80 -0.05 15.25 3.48
N GLN A 81 0.88 15.05 4.42
CA GLN A 81 1.18 16.03 5.47
C GLN A 81 1.77 17.32 4.87
N LEU A 82 2.73 17.21 3.95
CA LEU A 82 3.35 18.37 3.31
C LEU A 82 2.38 19.10 2.38
N ASP A 83 1.53 18.37 1.65
CA ASP A 83 0.53 18.93 0.73
C ASP A 83 -0.61 19.68 1.46
N SER A 84 -0.91 19.28 2.69
CA SER A 84 -1.93 19.92 3.54
C SER A 84 -1.47 21.22 4.23
N LEU A 85 -0.18 21.54 4.17
CA LEU A 85 0.43 22.70 4.84
C LEU A 85 0.66 23.86 3.88
N GLU A 86 0.64 25.08 4.41
CA GLU A 86 1.06 26.25 3.66
C GLU A 86 2.57 26.25 3.38
N PRO A 87 3.01 26.89 2.28
CA PRO A 87 4.43 26.98 1.94
C PRO A 87 5.27 27.52 3.10
N GLY A 88 6.24 26.73 3.55
CA GLY A 88 7.14 27.10 4.67
C GLY A 88 6.69 26.63 6.04
N GLN A 89 5.51 26.05 6.18
CA GLN A 89 5.10 25.38 7.43
C GLN A 89 5.70 23.97 7.52
N LEU A 90 5.93 23.54 8.76
CA LEU A 90 6.41 22.19 9.06
C LEU A 90 5.30 21.37 9.72
N PRO A 91 5.19 20.06 9.44
CA PRO A 91 4.32 19.17 10.20
C PRO A 91 4.56 19.28 11.70
N GLU A 92 3.49 19.29 12.49
CA GLU A 92 3.56 19.51 13.95
C GLU A 92 4.54 18.58 14.66
N PHE A 93 4.64 17.32 14.21
CA PHE A 93 5.55 16.36 14.83
C PHE A 93 7.03 16.77 14.71
N PHE A 94 7.43 17.55 13.70
CA PHE A 94 8.80 18.09 13.63
C PHE A 94 9.04 19.15 14.70
N SER A 95 8.06 20.00 14.97
CA SER A 95 8.16 21.03 16.00
C SER A 95 8.27 20.42 17.40
N LEU A 96 7.55 19.32 17.66
CA LEU A 96 7.62 18.59 18.92
C LEU A 96 9.03 18.05 19.23
N TYR A 97 9.81 17.71 18.20
CA TYR A 97 11.18 17.24 18.31
C TYR A 97 12.23 18.35 18.11
N GLY A 98 11.80 19.61 18.10
CA GLY A 98 12.70 20.76 17.97
C GLY A 98 13.34 20.94 16.59
N VAL A 99 12.82 20.26 15.56
CA VAL A 99 13.28 20.40 14.17
C VAL A 99 12.69 21.66 13.58
N LYS A 100 13.57 22.60 13.16
CA LYS A 100 13.19 23.94 12.66
C LYS A 100 13.09 24.02 11.14
N SER A 101 13.55 23.02 10.41
CA SER A 101 13.51 22.96 8.94
C SER A 101 13.29 21.55 8.46
N LEU A 102 12.63 21.40 7.29
CA LEU A 102 12.40 20.10 6.69
C LEU A 102 13.75 19.44 6.34
N PRO A 103 14.03 18.24 6.86
CA PRO A 103 15.25 17.51 6.52
C PRO A 103 15.35 17.28 5.00
N ALA A 104 16.57 17.34 4.45
CA ALA A 104 16.79 17.29 3.01
C ALA A 104 16.23 16.03 2.33
N PHE A 105 16.20 14.89 3.03
CA PHE A 105 15.66 13.63 2.50
C PHE A 105 14.11 13.60 2.37
N TRP A 106 13.40 14.52 3.06
CA TRP A 106 11.95 14.68 2.95
C TRP A 106 11.53 15.71 1.88
N GLN A 107 12.42 16.59 1.45
CA GLN A 107 12.12 17.62 0.46
C GLN A 107 11.55 17.08 -0.86
N PRO A 108 12.04 15.94 -1.42
CA PRO A 108 11.49 15.38 -2.65
C PRO A 108 10.03 14.94 -2.55
N PHE A 109 9.54 14.67 -1.32
CA PHE A 109 8.15 14.27 -1.07
C PHE A 109 7.12 15.39 -1.20
N ASN A 110 7.54 16.62 -1.50
CA ASN A 110 6.64 17.68 -1.97
C ASN A 110 6.07 17.42 -3.38
N SER A 111 6.69 16.51 -4.14
CA SER A 111 6.24 16.14 -5.49
C SER A 111 5.39 14.86 -5.44
N PRO A 112 4.14 14.89 -5.97
CA PRO A 112 3.29 13.71 -6.03
C PRO A 112 3.91 12.60 -6.90
N LEU A 113 4.58 12.99 -8.00
CA LEU A 113 5.23 12.04 -8.90
C LEU A 113 6.39 11.30 -8.22
N PHE A 114 7.22 12.03 -7.47
CA PHE A 114 8.31 11.44 -6.69
C PHE A 114 7.75 10.49 -5.62
N THR A 115 6.68 10.88 -4.94
CA THR A 115 6.06 10.07 -3.89
C THR A 115 5.50 8.76 -4.44
N VAL A 116 4.79 8.80 -5.57
CA VAL A 116 4.30 7.57 -6.23
C VAL A 116 5.46 6.64 -6.59
N PHE A 117 6.56 7.19 -7.11
CA PHE A 117 7.76 6.41 -7.40
C PHE A 117 8.40 5.84 -6.12
N ALA A 118 8.50 6.64 -5.06
CA ALA A 118 9.08 6.25 -3.78
C ALA A 118 8.29 5.13 -3.08
N ILE A 119 6.96 5.13 -3.17
CA ILE A 119 6.08 4.08 -2.62
C ILE A 119 6.45 2.70 -3.18
N TRP A 120 6.87 2.61 -4.42
CA TRP A 120 7.26 1.34 -5.06
C TRP A 120 8.75 1.03 -4.83
N VAL A 121 9.60 2.02 -5.03
CA VAL A 121 11.05 1.82 -5.04
C VAL A 121 11.63 1.59 -3.65
N ILE A 122 11.20 2.36 -2.64
CA ILE A 122 11.75 2.23 -1.28
C ILE A 122 11.47 0.85 -0.69
N PRO A 123 10.22 0.34 -0.67
CA PRO A 123 9.96 -1.01 -0.18
C PRO A 123 10.66 -2.09 -1.00
N ALA A 124 10.75 -1.93 -2.34
CA ALA A 124 11.42 -2.88 -3.21
C ALA A 124 12.92 -2.97 -2.95
N LEU A 125 13.60 -1.84 -2.74
CA LEU A 125 15.02 -1.81 -2.37
C LEU A 125 15.27 -2.47 -1.02
N VAL A 126 14.44 -2.15 -0.02
CA VAL A 126 14.56 -2.77 1.31
C VAL A 126 14.28 -4.28 1.24
N ALA A 127 13.26 -4.69 0.48
CA ALA A 127 12.95 -6.10 0.27
C ALA A 127 14.10 -6.84 -0.44
N GLY A 128 14.68 -6.23 -1.47
CA GLY A 128 15.83 -6.79 -2.19
C GLY A 128 17.05 -6.93 -1.30
N LEU A 129 17.35 -5.90 -0.49
CA LEU A 129 18.47 -5.92 0.45
C LEU A 129 18.28 -7.00 1.53
N LEU A 130 17.10 -7.03 2.17
CA LEU A 130 16.79 -8.04 3.19
C LEU A 130 16.80 -9.45 2.60
N GLY A 131 16.19 -9.63 1.43
CA GLY A 131 16.19 -10.91 0.72
C GLY A 131 17.62 -11.37 0.42
N TYR A 132 18.46 -10.48 -0.12
CA TYR A 132 19.86 -10.79 -0.37
C TYR A 132 20.61 -11.23 0.90
N LEU A 133 20.45 -10.50 2.01
CA LEU A 133 21.11 -10.82 3.27
C LEU A 133 20.63 -12.15 3.86
N VAL A 134 19.32 -12.40 3.83
CA VAL A 134 18.72 -13.62 4.38
C VAL A 134 19.14 -14.84 3.56
N PHE A 135 19.03 -14.80 2.23
CA PHE A 135 19.38 -15.93 1.38
C PHE A 135 20.88 -16.19 1.32
N ARG A 136 21.70 -15.14 1.33
CA ARG A 136 23.16 -15.29 1.37
C ARG A 136 23.63 -15.99 2.63
N ASN A 137 23.02 -15.69 3.77
CA ASN A 137 23.41 -16.27 5.06
C ASN A 137 22.78 -17.65 5.35
N ARG A 138 22.00 -18.21 4.41
CA ARG A 138 21.30 -19.50 4.54
C ARG A 138 20.56 -19.65 5.88
N ILE A 139 20.02 -18.56 6.40
CA ILE A 139 19.27 -18.59 7.65
C ILE A 139 18.01 -19.43 7.42
N LYS A 140 17.85 -20.50 8.16
CA LYS A 140 16.66 -21.37 8.16
C LYS A 140 15.84 -21.02 9.39
N GLY A 141 14.54 -20.78 9.22
CA GLY A 141 13.66 -20.49 10.33
C GLY A 141 12.39 -19.71 9.92
N VAL A 142 11.60 -19.34 10.93
CA VAL A 142 10.44 -18.48 10.77
C VAL A 142 10.91 -17.03 10.70
N TYR A 143 10.53 -16.31 9.64
CA TYR A 143 10.86 -14.90 9.42
C TYR A 143 9.61 -14.01 9.48
#